data_ca0a25a9066b471bee1aeda3f87f76a8
#
_entry.id   ca0a25a9066b471bee1aeda3f87f76a8
#
_cell.length_a   1.000
_cell.length_b   1.000
_cell.length_c   1.000
_cell.angle_alpha   90.00
_cell.angle_beta   90.00
_cell.angle_gamma   90.00
#
_symmetry.space_group_name_H-M   'P 1'
#
loop_
_entity.id
_entity.type
_entity.pdbx_description
1 polymer ?
#
loop_
_entity_poly.entity_id
_entity_poly.type
_entity_poly.pdbx_seq_one_letter_code
_entity_poly.pdbx_strand_id
1 'polypeptide(L)'
;MIKKKILVPIDFSDCSINALKNAINIAKKMDRELLLINAFLVPVTHVEFGGATMMGEIAHEMERNIEMQFRRLAKETPELKSVDYEYTMGHGSASDLVYAALEDHDILMVVMGTHGAKGIDEILLGSNTYSVIKSTDVPVLVIPENAGVHNFNKIALTSDYKDIDNLKIFDPLIQFADTFHAEIDVIHFSSNDKLSHEEIDMAKNIENHFKKVRHSYHVSEVSDNFEEAIEAYINEHNIDLLTMIPRKHNIFDKLFGESSWTRRMVFHSKTPLLILPT
;
A
#
# COMPACT_ATOMS: atom_id res chain seq x y z
N MET A 1 7.84 -6.14 -24.74
CA MET A 1 7.58 -6.72 -23.39
C MET A 1 6.34 -6.03 -22.85
N ILE A 2 5.40 -6.79 -22.29
CA ILE A 2 4.22 -6.24 -21.61
C ILE A 2 4.74 -5.52 -20.37
N LYS A 3 4.36 -4.23 -20.19
CA LYS A 3 4.77 -3.46 -19.02
C LYS A 3 3.99 -3.97 -17.80
N LYS A 4 4.67 -4.12 -16.67
CA LYS A 4 3.96 -4.35 -15.40
C LYS A 4 3.10 -3.15 -15.05
N LYS A 5 1.91 -3.39 -14.49
CA LYS A 5 0.95 -2.34 -14.14
C LYS A 5 1.00 -2.01 -12.66
N ILE A 6 0.61 -0.80 -12.31
CA ILE A 6 0.31 -0.41 -10.93
C ILE A 6 -1.20 -0.47 -10.76
N LEU A 7 -1.66 -1.31 -9.83
CA LEU A 7 -3.06 -1.52 -9.54
C LEU A 7 -3.56 -0.50 -8.51
N VAL A 8 -4.68 0.17 -8.81
CA VAL A 8 -5.23 1.21 -7.93
C VAL A 8 -6.73 0.97 -7.72
N PRO A 9 -7.14 0.41 -6.56
CA PRO A 9 -8.53 0.36 -6.19
C PRO A 9 -9.11 1.76 -5.97
N ILE A 10 -10.22 2.07 -6.64
CA ILE A 10 -10.90 3.38 -6.64
C ILE A 10 -12.35 3.20 -6.19
N ASP A 11 -12.74 3.92 -5.15
CA ASP A 11 -14.13 4.05 -4.71
C ASP A 11 -14.66 5.50 -4.83
N PHE A 12 -13.87 6.33 -5.49
CA PHE A 12 -14.12 7.77 -5.71
C PHE A 12 -14.15 8.62 -4.45
N SER A 13 -13.72 8.10 -3.30
CA SER A 13 -13.47 8.89 -2.10
C SER A 13 -12.22 9.78 -2.26
N ASP A 14 -12.12 10.82 -1.45
CA ASP A 14 -10.94 11.69 -1.43
C ASP A 14 -9.66 10.91 -1.12
N CYS A 15 -9.75 9.89 -0.26
CA CYS A 15 -8.65 9.01 0.08
C CYS A 15 -8.19 8.18 -1.14
N SER A 16 -9.11 7.56 -1.90
CA SER A 16 -8.77 6.80 -3.10
C SER A 16 -8.26 7.71 -4.23
N ILE A 17 -8.77 8.93 -4.36
CA ILE A 17 -8.28 9.94 -5.31
C ILE A 17 -6.87 10.39 -4.93
N ASN A 18 -6.58 10.56 -3.64
CA ASN A 18 -5.23 10.88 -3.18
C ASN A 18 -4.25 9.74 -3.47
N ALA A 19 -4.66 8.49 -3.25
CA ALA A 19 -3.87 7.32 -3.63
C ALA A 19 -3.59 7.29 -5.15
N LEU A 20 -4.59 7.58 -5.98
CA LEU A 20 -4.44 7.69 -7.42
C LEU A 20 -3.41 8.76 -7.83
N LYS A 21 -3.42 9.94 -7.23
CA LYS A 21 -2.44 11.00 -7.52
C LYS A 21 -1.00 10.55 -7.24
N ASN A 22 -0.80 9.83 -6.14
CA ASN A 22 0.51 9.23 -5.83
C ASN A 22 0.86 8.12 -6.84
N ALA A 23 -0.09 7.26 -7.20
CA ALA A 23 0.10 6.21 -8.21
C ALA A 23 0.48 6.79 -9.58
N ILE A 24 -0.12 7.90 -10.01
CA ILE A 24 0.25 8.62 -11.24
C ILE A 24 1.71 9.08 -11.20
N ASN A 25 2.14 9.68 -10.08
CA ASN A 25 3.52 10.10 -9.92
C ASN A 25 4.49 8.91 -10.00
N ILE A 26 4.16 7.80 -9.33
CA ILE A 26 4.96 6.58 -9.36
C ILE A 26 4.99 5.97 -10.77
N ALA A 27 3.84 5.81 -11.41
CA ALA A 27 3.72 5.27 -12.76
C ALA A 27 4.55 6.05 -13.79
N LYS A 28 4.50 7.38 -13.71
CA LYS A 28 5.29 8.27 -14.55
C LYS A 28 6.78 8.10 -14.35
N LYS A 29 7.24 7.99 -13.11
CA LYS A 29 8.66 7.81 -12.78
C LYS A 29 9.19 6.43 -13.15
N MET A 30 8.38 5.40 -12.96
CA MET A 30 8.74 4.01 -13.22
C MET A 30 8.45 3.56 -14.66
N ASP A 31 7.88 4.43 -15.52
CA ASP A 31 7.39 4.10 -16.88
C ASP A 31 6.44 2.88 -16.84
N ARG A 32 5.36 3.00 -16.07
CA ARG A 32 4.34 1.96 -15.88
C ARG A 32 2.95 2.46 -16.25
N GLU A 33 2.07 1.50 -16.54
CA GLU A 33 0.65 1.74 -16.78
C GLU A 33 -0.13 1.63 -15.48
N LEU A 34 -1.27 2.30 -15.39
CA LEU A 34 -2.20 2.14 -14.27
C LEU A 34 -3.36 1.22 -14.66
N LEU A 35 -3.73 0.33 -13.74
CA LEU A 35 -4.99 -0.40 -13.77
C LEU A 35 -5.87 0.11 -12.62
N LEU A 36 -6.93 0.85 -12.96
CA LEU A 36 -7.89 1.34 -11.98
C LEU A 36 -9.01 0.32 -11.84
N ILE A 37 -9.36 -0.06 -10.62
CA ILE A 37 -10.46 -1.01 -10.40
C ILE A 37 -11.49 -0.43 -9.44
N ASN A 38 -12.78 -0.60 -9.75
CA ASN A 38 -13.87 -0.26 -8.85
C ASN A 38 -14.72 -1.50 -8.54
N ALA A 39 -14.86 -1.77 -7.26
CA ALA A 39 -15.70 -2.86 -6.76
C ALA A 39 -17.06 -2.32 -6.32
N PHE A 40 -18.14 -3.02 -6.69
CA PHE A 40 -19.47 -2.67 -6.25
C PHE A 40 -20.28 -3.90 -5.81
N LEU A 41 -21.22 -3.68 -4.90
CA LEU A 41 -22.12 -4.72 -4.41
C LEU A 41 -23.54 -4.40 -4.86
N VAL A 42 -24.17 -5.34 -5.57
CA VAL A 42 -25.60 -5.26 -5.88
C VAL A 42 -26.39 -5.63 -4.61
N PRO A 43 -27.24 -4.74 -4.11
CA PRO A 43 -28.05 -5.05 -2.93
C PRO A 43 -28.95 -6.27 -3.17
N VAL A 44 -28.84 -7.29 -2.33
CA VAL A 44 -29.74 -8.45 -2.37
C VAL A 44 -31.06 -8.03 -1.72
N THR A 45 -32.07 -7.73 -2.55
CA THR A 45 -33.44 -7.54 -2.06
C THR A 45 -34.18 -8.87 -2.10
N HIS A 46 -34.87 -9.21 -1.00
CA HIS A 46 -35.76 -10.37 -1.00
C HIS A 46 -36.97 -10.07 -1.90
N VAL A 47 -36.89 -10.47 -3.16
CA VAL A 47 -38.00 -10.32 -4.11
C VAL A 47 -38.55 -11.71 -4.42
N GLU A 48 -39.78 -11.99 -4.00
CA GLU A 48 -40.43 -13.30 -4.12
C GLU A 48 -40.77 -13.68 -5.55
N PHE A 49 -40.89 -12.73 -6.51
CA PHE A 49 -41.15 -13.03 -7.94
C PHE A 49 -40.50 -11.98 -8.86
N GLY A 50 -39.74 -12.42 -9.86
CA GLY A 50 -39.09 -11.52 -10.85
C GLY A 50 -37.73 -10.98 -10.47
N GLY A 51 -37.12 -11.40 -9.35
CA GLY A 51 -35.92 -10.84 -8.76
C GLY A 51 -34.69 -10.83 -9.66
N ALA A 52 -34.49 -11.85 -10.49
CA ALA A 52 -33.27 -11.92 -11.34
C ALA A 52 -33.22 -10.82 -12.40
N THR A 53 -34.36 -10.50 -13.04
CA THR A 53 -34.44 -9.44 -14.05
C THR A 53 -34.19 -8.06 -13.41
N MET A 54 -34.81 -7.80 -12.26
CA MET A 54 -34.65 -6.56 -11.52
C MET A 54 -33.21 -6.38 -10.98
N MET A 55 -32.57 -7.46 -10.52
CA MET A 55 -31.16 -7.43 -10.09
C MET A 55 -30.22 -7.11 -11.27
N GLY A 56 -30.50 -7.66 -12.47
CA GLY A 56 -29.77 -7.34 -13.67
C GLY A 56 -29.87 -5.85 -14.06
N GLU A 57 -31.08 -5.28 -13.98
CA GLU A 57 -31.30 -3.84 -14.25
C GLU A 57 -30.56 -2.96 -13.24
N ILE A 58 -30.58 -3.30 -11.95
CA ILE A 58 -29.84 -2.59 -10.90
C ILE A 58 -28.34 -2.65 -11.16
N ALA A 59 -27.80 -3.84 -11.47
CA ALA A 59 -26.39 -4.00 -11.79
C ALA A 59 -25.97 -3.12 -12.98
N HIS A 60 -26.73 -3.13 -14.08
CA HIS A 60 -26.46 -2.27 -15.24
C HIS A 60 -26.57 -0.77 -14.95
N GLU A 61 -27.47 -0.38 -14.07
CA GLU A 61 -27.55 1.02 -13.63
C GLU A 61 -26.32 1.43 -12.80
N MET A 62 -25.86 0.56 -11.90
CA MET A 62 -24.64 0.77 -11.13
C MET A 62 -23.42 0.88 -12.03
N GLU A 63 -23.27 -0.04 -13.02
CA GLU A 63 -22.18 0.02 -14.00
C GLU A 63 -22.16 1.34 -14.76
N ARG A 64 -23.29 1.80 -15.27
CA ARG A 64 -23.41 3.10 -15.94
C ARG A 64 -23.02 4.26 -15.04
N ASN A 65 -23.42 4.22 -13.76
CA ASN A 65 -23.06 5.24 -12.79
C ASN A 65 -21.54 5.25 -12.52
N ILE A 66 -20.91 4.08 -12.40
CA ILE A 66 -19.46 3.95 -12.21
C ILE A 66 -18.71 4.47 -13.44
N GLU A 67 -19.16 4.14 -14.67
CA GLU A 67 -18.56 4.70 -15.89
C GLU A 67 -18.63 6.23 -15.92
N MET A 68 -19.74 6.82 -15.50
CA MET A 68 -19.87 8.28 -15.41
C MET A 68 -18.88 8.86 -14.39
N GLN A 69 -18.69 8.17 -13.26
CA GLN A 69 -17.72 8.58 -12.24
C GLN A 69 -16.26 8.49 -12.77
N PHE A 70 -15.89 7.44 -13.50
CA PHE A 70 -14.57 7.37 -14.15
C PHE A 70 -14.36 8.49 -15.19
N ARG A 71 -15.38 8.81 -15.99
CA ARG A 71 -15.32 9.94 -16.92
C ARG A 71 -15.17 11.28 -16.21
N ARG A 72 -15.83 11.45 -15.06
CA ARG A 72 -15.68 12.62 -14.21
C ARG A 72 -14.27 12.69 -13.61
N LEU A 73 -13.79 11.58 -13.02
CA LEU A 73 -12.45 11.45 -12.46
C LEU A 73 -11.38 11.85 -13.47
N ALA A 74 -11.48 11.38 -14.73
CA ALA A 74 -10.53 11.73 -15.78
C ALA A 74 -10.54 13.23 -16.16
N LYS A 75 -11.64 13.94 -15.92
CA LYS A 75 -11.73 15.40 -16.12
C LYS A 75 -11.17 16.16 -14.92
N GLU A 76 -11.42 15.68 -13.71
CA GLU A 76 -11.02 16.31 -12.45
C GLU A 76 -9.55 15.99 -12.07
N THR A 77 -8.97 14.96 -12.69
CA THR A 77 -7.55 14.57 -12.50
C THR A 77 -6.81 14.64 -13.84
N PRO A 78 -6.46 15.85 -14.31
CA PRO A 78 -5.81 16.03 -15.61
C PRO A 78 -4.44 15.35 -15.70
N GLU A 79 -3.79 15.06 -14.58
CA GLU A 79 -2.53 14.35 -14.45
C GLU A 79 -2.60 12.92 -15.03
N LEU A 80 -3.78 12.29 -15.04
CA LEU A 80 -4.01 10.98 -15.66
C LEU A 80 -3.60 10.96 -17.15
N LYS A 81 -3.65 12.12 -17.85
CA LYS A 81 -3.21 12.22 -19.25
C LYS A 81 -1.71 12.02 -19.43
N SER A 82 -0.94 12.04 -18.36
CA SER A 82 0.53 11.89 -18.40
C SER A 82 1.01 10.44 -18.30
N VAL A 83 0.10 9.49 -18.11
CA VAL A 83 0.36 8.05 -18.01
C VAL A 83 -0.68 7.27 -18.79
N ASP A 84 -0.30 6.10 -19.27
CA ASP A 84 -1.26 5.16 -19.84
C ASP A 84 -2.07 4.51 -18.71
N TYR A 85 -3.37 4.42 -18.89
CA TYR A 85 -4.23 3.76 -17.92
C TYR A 85 -5.43 3.07 -18.55
N GLU A 86 -5.89 2.03 -17.90
CA GLU A 86 -7.17 1.40 -18.16
C GLU A 86 -7.99 1.33 -16.88
N TYR A 87 -9.29 1.15 -16.97
CA TYR A 87 -10.13 0.91 -15.81
C TYR A 87 -11.07 -0.26 -16.05
N THR A 88 -11.38 -0.94 -14.97
CA THR A 88 -12.40 -2.00 -14.94
C THR A 88 -13.25 -1.87 -13.69
N MET A 89 -14.40 -2.51 -13.70
CA MET A 89 -15.29 -2.60 -12.56
C MET A 89 -15.84 -4.02 -12.44
N GLY A 90 -16.23 -4.40 -11.23
CA GLY A 90 -16.77 -5.73 -11.00
C GLY A 90 -17.57 -5.82 -9.71
N HIS A 91 -18.40 -6.87 -9.68
CA HIS A 91 -19.17 -7.21 -8.51
C HIS A 91 -18.30 -7.93 -7.48
N GLY A 92 -18.34 -7.47 -6.22
CA GLY A 92 -17.59 -8.07 -5.12
C GLY A 92 -16.97 -7.02 -4.20
N SER A 93 -16.09 -7.46 -3.33
CA SER A 93 -15.28 -6.57 -2.50
C SER A 93 -14.07 -6.04 -3.30
N ALA A 94 -13.46 -4.96 -2.83
CA ALA A 94 -12.22 -4.45 -3.45
C ALA A 94 -11.08 -5.50 -3.40
N SER A 95 -11.00 -6.30 -2.34
CA SER A 95 -10.04 -7.39 -2.24
C SER A 95 -10.28 -8.48 -3.28
N ASP A 96 -11.53 -8.86 -3.57
CA ASP A 96 -11.84 -9.87 -4.59
C ASP A 96 -11.38 -9.42 -5.98
N LEU A 97 -11.62 -8.15 -6.31
CA LEU A 97 -11.18 -7.60 -7.60
C LEU A 97 -9.66 -7.44 -7.68
N VAL A 98 -9.01 -7.08 -6.59
CA VAL A 98 -7.53 -7.05 -6.52
C VAL A 98 -6.97 -8.44 -6.83
N TYR A 99 -7.53 -9.50 -6.23
CA TYR A 99 -7.09 -10.88 -6.52
C TYR A 99 -7.27 -11.26 -7.98
N ALA A 100 -8.45 -11.03 -8.53
CA ALA A 100 -8.71 -11.30 -9.94
C ALA A 100 -7.71 -10.54 -10.85
N ALA A 101 -7.43 -9.27 -10.54
CA ALA A 101 -6.47 -8.48 -11.30
C ALA A 101 -5.02 -9.01 -11.18
N LEU A 102 -4.62 -9.56 -10.02
CA LEU A 102 -3.30 -10.17 -9.83
C LEU A 102 -3.15 -11.48 -10.63
N GLU A 103 -4.23 -12.23 -10.83
CA GLU A 103 -4.22 -13.44 -11.68
C GLU A 103 -4.18 -13.11 -13.17
N ASP A 104 -4.87 -12.04 -13.60
CA ASP A 104 -5.05 -11.69 -15.02
C ASP A 104 -3.96 -10.76 -15.56
N HIS A 105 -3.25 -10.03 -14.71
CA HIS A 105 -2.29 -8.99 -15.11
C HIS A 105 -0.96 -9.13 -14.36
N ASP A 106 0.13 -8.74 -15.03
CA ASP A 106 1.45 -8.62 -14.39
C ASP A 106 1.51 -7.31 -13.57
N ILE A 107 1.14 -7.40 -12.30
CA ILE A 107 1.08 -6.27 -11.37
C ILE A 107 2.43 -6.08 -10.68
N LEU A 108 2.92 -4.84 -10.67
CA LEU A 108 4.15 -4.45 -9.97
C LEU A 108 3.90 -4.21 -8.48
N MET A 109 2.81 -3.48 -8.18
CA MET A 109 2.40 -3.12 -6.84
C MET A 109 0.93 -2.69 -6.81
N VAL A 110 0.33 -2.71 -5.65
CA VAL A 110 -0.97 -2.09 -5.39
C VAL A 110 -0.76 -0.75 -4.68
N VAL A 111 -1.45 0.30 -5.12
CA VAL A 111 -1.47 1.61 -4.43
C VAL A 111 -2.90 1.92 -4.01
N MET A 112 -3.13 2.08 -2.71
CA MET A 112 -4.49 2.27 -2.21
C MET A 112 -4.54 3.21 -1.01
N GLY A 113 -5.72 3.77 -0.74
CA GLY A 113 -5.95 4.62 0.42
C GLY A 113 -6.06 3.81 1.72
N THR A 114 -5.96 4.48 2.85
CA THR A 114 -6.12 3.86 4.18
C THR A 114 -7.55 3.42 4.46
N HIS A 115 -8.55 4.15 3.95
CA HIS A 115 -9.98 3.86 4.12
C HIS A 115 -10.77 4.29 2.87
N GLY A 116 -12.01 3.86 2.75
CA GLY A 116 -12.88 4.16 1.62
C GLY A 116 -14.00 5.16 1.97
N ALA A 117 -14.96 5.32 1.07
CA ALA A 117 -16.05 6.30 1.12
C ALA A 117 -16.96 6.22 2.36
N LYS A 118 -16.87 5.19 3.17
CA LYS A 118 -17.66 5.03 4.42
C LYS A 118 -16.89 5.55 5.64
N GLY A 119 -16.03 6.58 5.47
CA GLY A 119 -15.23 7.13 6.55
C GLY A 119 -15.95 7.11 7.90
N ILE A 120 -15.46 6.31 8.83
CA ILE A 120 -15.92 6.27 10.21
C ILE A 120 -15.03 7.29 10.92
N ASP A 121 -15.61 8.11 11.81
CA ASP A 121 -14.90 9.14 12.60
C ASP A 121 -13.74 8.58 13.45
N GLU A 122 -13.66 7.25 13.60
CA GLU A 122 -12.52 6.56 14.18
C GLU A 122 -11.61 6.02 13.07
N ILE A 123 -10.41 6.48 13.10
CA ILE A 123 -9.30 6.21 12.18
C ILE A 123 -8.96 4.71 12.20
N LEU A 124 -9.54 3.94 11.29
CA LEU A 124 -9.31 2.49 11.17
C LEU A 124 -8.83 2.14 9.76
N LEU A 125 -7.78 1.30 9.66
CA LEU A 125 -7.42 0.67 8.38
C LEU A 125 -8.66 -0.01 7.80
N GLY A 126 -9.09 0.40 6.61
CA GLY A 126 -10.27 -0.16 5.99
C GLY A 126 -10.12 -1.67 5.85
N SER A 127 -11.22 -2.40 6.04
CA SER A 127 -11.24 -3.86 5.90
C SER A 127 -10.69 -4.34 4.55
N ASN A 128 -10.94 -3.58 3.48
CA ASN A 128 -10.40 -3.88 2.15
C ASN A 128 -8.87 -3.74 2.11
N THR A 129 -8.33 -2.65 2.67
CA THR A 129 -6.87 -2.41 2.70
C THR A 129 -6.18 -3.51 3.52
N TYR A 130 -6.73 -3.85 4.68
CA TYR A 130 -6.24 -4.97 5.49
C TYR A 130 -6.26 -6.30 4.73
N SER A 131 -7.39 -6.61 4.06
CA SER A 131 -7.53 -7.86 3.30
C SER A 131 -6.53 -7.93 2.15
N VAL A 132 -6.32 -6.84 1.42
CA VAL A 132 -5.34 -6.77 0.32
C VAL A 132 -3.94 -6.99 0.86
N ILE A 133 -3.52 -6.27 1.92
CA ILE A 133 -2.18 -6.43 2.52
C ILE A 133 -1.92 -7.88 2.94
N LYS A 134 -2.91 -8.53 3.55
CA LYS A 134 -2.77 -9.89 4.09
C LYS A 134 -2.58 -10.95 3.03
N SER A 135 -3.00 -10.68 1.82
CA SER A 135 -3.28 -11.75 0.88
C SER A 135 -2.66 -11.52 -0.50
N THR A 136 -1.80 -10.50 -0.66
CA THR A 136 -1.11 -10.25 -1.94
C THR A 136 0.37 -10.62 -1.86
N ASP A 137 0.89 -11.15 -2.97
CA ASP A 137 2.32 -11.46 -3.15
C ASP A 137 3.08 -10.29 -3.83
N VAL A 138 2.44 -9.13 -3.93
CA VAL A 138 3.07 -7.90 -4.46
C VAL A 138 3.10 -6.82 -3.40
N PRO A 139 4.02 -5.84 -3.48
CA PRO A 139 4.06 -4.72 -2.56
C PRO A 139 2.75 -3.94 -2.54
N VAL A 140 2.34 -3.50 -1.35
CA VAL A 140 1.16 -2.64 -1.16
C VAL A 140 1.61 -1.31 -0.59
N LEU A 141 1.40 -0.23 -1.35
CA LEU A 141 1.63 1.14 -0.91
C LEU A 141 0.32 1.74 -0.41
N VAL A 142 0.28 2.02 0.88
CA VAL A 142 -0.89 2.62 1.54
C VAL A 142 -0.66 4.11 1.69
N ILE A 143 -1.58 4.90 1.14
CA ILE A 143 -1.52 6.36 1.15
C ILE A 143 -2.54 6.90 2.16
N PRO A 144 -2.10 7.61 3.21
CA PRO A 144 -3.00 8.29 4.12
C PRO A 144 -3.82 9.38 3.42
N GLU A 145 -5.05 9.62 3.88
CA GLU A 145 -5.94 10.62 3.27
C GLU A 145 -5.32 12.03 3.20
N ASN A 146 -4.63 12.41 4.27
CA ASN A 146 -4.00 13.72 4.40
C ASN A 146 -2.55 13.77 3.90
N ALA A 147 -2.06 12.71 3.26
CA ALA A 147 -0.75 12.69 2.64
C ALA A 147 -0.76 13.54 1.36
N GLY A 148 0.30 14.29 1.12
CA GLY A 148 0.52 14.96 -0.18
C GLY A 148 0.92 13.98 -1.28
N VAL A 149 1.23 14.51 -2.48
CA VAL A 149 1.94 13.74 -3.50
C VAL A 149 3.43 13.77 -3.15
N HIS A 150 4.01 12.61 -2.94
CA HIS A 150 5.37 12.45 -2.42
C HIS A 150 6.40 12.28 -3.52
N ASN A 151 7.60 12.82 -3.28
CA ASN A 151 8.78 12.57 -4.12
C ASN A 151 9.63 11.39 -3.61
N PHE A 152 9.32 10.85 -2.43
CA PHE A 152 9.98 9.68 -1.84
C PHE A 152 11.52 9.76 -1.84
N ASN A 153 12.09 10.87 -1.32
CA ASN A 153 13.55 11.05 -1.29
C ASN A 153 14.21 10.28 -0.15
N LYS A 154 13.47 10.04 0.93
CA LYS A 154 13.99 9.37 2.13
C LYS A 154 13.02 8.31 2.63
N ILE A 155 13.49 7.07 2.68
CA ILE A 155 12.70 5.88 2.99
C ILE A 155 13.23 5.26 4.27
N ALA A 156 12.38 5.03 5.26
CA ALA A 156 12.71 4.24 6.43
C ALA A 156 12.29 2.79 6.21
N LEU A 157 13.20 1.84 6.40
CA LEU A 157 12.91 0.41 6.46
C LEU A 157 13.07 -0.08 7.88
N THR A 158 11.97 -0.47 8.54
CA THR A 158 12.07 -1.11 9.86
C THR A 158 12.40 -2.60 9.70
N SER A 159 13.44 -3.05 10.39
CA SER A 159 13.85 -4.44 10.40
C SER A 159 14.33 -4.86 11.78
N ASP A 160 13.96 -6.06 12.19
CA ASP A 160 14.52 -6.71 13.37
C ASP A 160 15.53 -7.80 13.00
N TYR A 161 15.88 -7.89 11.72
CA TYR A 161 16.84 -8.84 11.15
C TYR A 161 16.48 -10.32 11.32
N LYS A 162 15.25 -10.64 11.73
CA LYS A 162 14.79 -12.01 11.98
C LYS A 162 13.88 -12.51 10.87
N ASP A 163 13.84 -13.83 10.70
CA ASP A 163 12.91 -14.53 9.80
C ASP A 163 12.93 -14.01 8.34
N ILE A 164 14.12 -13.60 7.86
CA ILE A 164 14.30 -13.17 6.48
C ILE A 164 14.99 -14.33 5.73
N ASP A 165 14.17 -15.20 5.14
CA ASP A 165 14.66 -16.38 4.41
C ASP A 165 15.23 -16.01 3.04
N ASN A 166 14.74 -14.93 2.42
CA ASN A 166 15.10 -14.54 1.07
C ASN A 166 15.20 -13.02 0.92
N LEU A 167 16.41 -12.53 0.65
CA LEU A 167 16.66 -11.09 0.46
C LEU A 167 15.95 -10.48 -0.75
N LYS A 168 15.44 -11.29 -1.69
CA LYS A 168 14.65 -10.76 -2.83
C LYS A 168 13.38 -10.06 -2.42
N ILE A 169 12.90 -10.23 -1.18
CA ILE A 169 11.77 -9.45 -0.66
C ILE A 169 12.05 -7.95 -0.70
N PHE A 170 13.33 -7.53 -0.67
CA PHE A 170 13.75 -6.14 -0.76
C PHE A 170 13.89 -5.62 -2.20
N ASP A 171 13.87 -6.48 -3.23
CA ASP A 171 14.07 -6.06 -4.62
C ASP A 171 13.06 -4.97 -5.06
N PRO A 172 11.77 -5.04 -4.69
CA PRO A 172 10.81 -3.96 -5.00
C PRO A 172 11.18 -2.63 -4.33
N LEU A 173 11.66 -2.66 -3.08
CA LEU A 173 12.11 -1.46 -2.38
C LEU A 173 13.36 -0.87 -3.04
N ILE A 174 14.32 -1.69 -3.41
CA ILE A 174 15.54 -1.27 -4.11
C ILE A 174 15.18 -0.63 -5.45
N GLN A 175 14.30 -1.26 -6.24
CA GLN A 175 13.82 -0.69 -7.50
C GLN A 175 13.12 0.65 -7.30
N PHE A 176 12.30 0.75 -6.26
CA PHE A 176 11.60 1.98 -5.91
C PHE A 176 12.58 3.08 -5.52
N ALA A 177 13.53 2.78 -4.63
CA ALA A 177 14.55 3.73 -4.18
C ALA A 177 15.45 4.20 -5.34
N ASP A 178 15.87 3.30 -6.22
CA ASP A 178 16.67 3.64 -7.41
C ASP A 178 15.91 4.59 -8.34
N THR A 179 14.62 4.31 -8.60
CA THR A 179 13.76 5.15 -9.46
C THR A 179 13.59 6.57 -8.92
N PHE A 180 13.44 6.71 -7.60
CA PHE A 180 13.26 8.02 -6.96
C PHE A 180 14.58 8.66 -6.52
N HIS A 181 15.72 7.99 -6.72
CA HIS A 181 17.04 8.37 -6.18
C HIS A 181 16.99 8.57 -4.66
N ALA A 182 16.17 7.77 -3.99
CA ALA A 182 15.95 7.84 -2.56
C ALA A 182 17.14 7.26 -1.77
N GLU A 183 17.25 7.71 -0.51
CA GLU A 183 18.10 7.08 0.49
C GLU A 183 17.24 6.18 1.37
N ILE A 184 17.75 4.98 1.71
CA ILE A 184 17.08 4.03 2.60
C ILE A 184 17.77 4.06 3.96
N ASP A 185 17.04 4.49 5.00
CA ASP A 185 17.46 4.34 6.39
C ASP A 185 16.93 2.99 6.91
N VAL A 186 17.82 2.03 7.13
CA VAL A 186 17.47 0.75 7.76
C VAL A 186 17.52 0.92 9.27
N ILE A 187 16.36 0.81 9.91
CA ILE A 187 16.21 1.09 11.33
C ILE A 187 15.95 -0.22 12.08
N HIS A 188 16.83 -0.52 13.01
CA HIS A 188 16.62 -1.59 13.98
C HIS A 188 16.20 -0.99 15.32
N PHE A 189 15.01 -1.34 15.78
CA PHE A 189 14.54 -0.98 17.10
C PHE A 189 14.83 -2.11 18.09
N SER A 190 15.64 -1.85 19.08
CA SER A 190 16.02 -2.84 20.10
C SER A 190 15.81 -2.33 21.52
N SER A 191 15.34 -3.21 22.39
CA SER A 191 15.32 -2.96 23.84
C SER A 191 16.66 -3.29 24.51
N ASN A 192 17.61 -3.86 23.77
CA ASN A 192 18.94 -4.21 24.23
C ASN A 192 20.00 -3.64 23.29
N ASP A 193 21.06 -3.06 23.83
CA ASP A 193 22.16 -2.42 23.08
C ASP A 193 22.99 -3.39 22.19
N LYS A 194 22.73 -4.70 22.22
CA LYS A 194 23.55 -5.68 21.50
C LYS A 194 22.72 -6.57 20.61
N LEU A 195 23.05 -6.50 19.31
CA LEU A 195 22.58 -7.47 18.32
C LEU A 195 23.23 -8.85 18.59
N SER A 196 22.48 -9.92 18.38
CA SER A 196 22.99 -11.27 18.33
C SER A 196 23.92 -11.46 17.11
N HIS A 197 24.71 -12.52 17.09
CA HIS A 197 25.55 -12.84 15.93
C HIS A 197 24.74 -13.05 14.66
N GLU A 198 23.57 -13.70 14.77
CA GLU A 198 22.66 -13.92 13.65
C GLU A 198 22.09 -12.61 13.09
N GLU A 199 21.70 -11.69 13.96
CA GLU A 199 21.21 -10.36 13.56
C GLU A 199 22.32 -9.52 12.90
N ILE A 200 23.57 -9.61 13.39
CA ILE A 200 24.72 -8.95 12.77
C ILE A 200 24.99 -9.51 11.37
N ASP A 201 24.93 -10.82 11.21
CA ASP A 201 25.19 -11.44 9.91
C ASP A 201 24.06 -11.15 8.92
N MET A 202 22.80 -11.10 9.38
CA MET A 202 21.67 -10.68 8.54
C MET A 202 21.80 -9.20 8.14
N ALA A 203 22.18 -8.32 9.06
CA ALA A 203 22.42 -6.91 8.75
C ALA A 203 23.47 -6.73 7.64
N LYS A 204 24.59 -7.48 7.71
CA LYS A 204 25.62 -7.48 6.66
C LYS A 204 25.08 -8.01 5.32
N ASN A 205 24.23 -9.03 5.33
CA ASN A 205 23.62 -9.56 4.11
C ASN A 205 22.69 -8.51 3.47
N ILE A 206 21.89 -7.80 4.25
CA ILE A 206 21.03 -6.70 3.78
C ILE A 206 21.91 -5.57 3.24
N GLU A 207 22.98 -5.18 3.94
CA GLU A 207 23.94 -4.17 3.48
C GLU A 207 24.50 -4.52 2.11
N ASN A 208 24.93 -5.78 1.92
CA ASN A 208 25.43 -6.26 0.64
C ASN A 208 24.36 -6.22 -0.46
N HIS A 209 23.10 -6.51 -0.13
CA HIS A 209 22.00 -6.50 -1.08
C HIS A 209 21.63 -5.09 -1.52
N PHE A 210 21.78 -4.09 -0.62
CA PHE A 210 21.47 -2.67 -0.87
C PHE A 210 22.60 -1.87 -1.52
N LYS A 211 23.74 -2.46 -1.87
CA LYS A 211 24.91 -1.76 -2.44
C LYS A 211 24.64 -0.85 -3.64
N LYS A 212 23.53 -1.09 -4.36
CA LYS A 212 23.18 -0.33 -5.56
C LYS A 212 22.42 0.96 -5.26
N VAL A 213 21.91 1.13 -4.04
CA VAL A 213 21.16 2.30 -3.60
C VAL A 213 21.85 2.95 -2.40
N ARG A 214 21.61 4.24 -2.21
CA ARG A 214 22.13 4.94 -1.02
C ARG A 214 21.38 4.42 0.20
N HIS A 215 22.10 4.02 1.23
CA HIS A 215 21.49 3.51 2.45
C HIS A 215 22.37 3.78 3.67
N SER A 216 21.73 3.79 4.83
CA SER A 216 22.36 3.95 6.13
C SER A 216 21.72 2.98 7.14
N TYR A 217 22.37 2.73 8.26
CA TYR A 217 21.91 1.85 9.32
C TYR A 217 21.81 2.61 10.62
N HIS A 218 20.68 2.48 11.29
CA HIS A 218 20.42 3.10 12.58
C HIS A 218 19.92 2.07 13.57
N VAL A 219 20.44 2.10 14.78
CA VAL A 219 19.90 1.38 15.93
C VAL A 219 19.24 2.41 16.82
N SER A 220 17.95 2.27 17.06
CA SER A 220 17.20 3.14 17.95
C SER A 220 16.77 2.36 19.17
N GLU A 221 16.99 2.93 20.36
CA GLU A 221 16.45 2.37 21.58
C GLU A 221 14.92 2.52 21.59
N VAL A 222 14.25 1.43 21.95
CA VAL A 222 12.81 1.45 22.18
C VAL A 222 12.57 1.69 23.67
N SER A 223 12.03 2.84 24.01
CA SER A 223 11.26 2.99 25.24
C SER A 223 9.98 2.14 25.15
N ASP A 224 9.18 2.06 26.18
CA ASP A 224 8.00 1.20 26.26
C ASP A 224 6.96 1.38 25.12
N ASN A 225 7.12 2.40 24.28
CA ASN A 225 6.21 2.73 23.16
C ASN A 225 6.96 2.81 21.80
N PHE A 226 6.88 1.70 21.06
CA PHE A 226 7.48 1.59 19.71
C PHE A 226 6.87 2.56 18.68
N GLU A 227 5.57 2.91 18.85
CA GLU A 227 4.87 3.86 17.96
C GLU A 227 5.49 5.24 18.07
N GLU A 228 5.68 5.72 19.29
CA GLU A 228 6.29 7.03 19.54
C GLU A 228 7.73 7.10 19.03
N ALA A 229 8.48 6.01 19.15
CA ALA A 229 9.85 5.95 18.67
C ALA A 229 9.93 6.07 17.13
N ILE A 230 9.04 5.37 16.40
CA ILE A 230 8.96 5.48 14.94
C ILE A 230 8.47 6.86 14.51
N GLU A 231 7.42 7.40 15.13
CA GLU A 231 6.92 8.74 14.81
C GLU A 231 7.97 9.82 15.05
N ALA A 232 8.70 9.72 16.17
CA ALA A 232 9.81 10.63 16.45
C ALA A 232 10.88 10.53 15.36
N TYR A 233 11.26 9.31 14.97
CA TYR A 233 12.24 9.08 13.91
C TYR A 233 11.78 9.66 12.56
N ILE A 234 10.53 9.40 12.16
CA ILE A 234 9.95 9.91 10.92
C ILE A 234 10.03 11.45 10.88
N ASN A 235 9.65 12.11 11.98
CA ASN A 235 9.65 13.57 12.06
C ASN A 235 11.06 14.15 12.11
N GLU A 236 11.96 13.58 12.91
CA GLU A 236 13.34 14.05 13.08
C GLU A 236 14.14 13.93 11.78
N HIS A 237 13.96 12.80 11.06
CA HIS A 237 14.74 12.50 9.86
C HIS A 237 14.02 12.88 8.56
N ASN A 238 12.80 13.45 8.62
CA ASN A 238 11.96 13.82 7.47
C ASN A 238 11.76 12.65 6.50
N ILE A 239 11.28 11.53 7.02
CA ILE A 239 11.01 10.31 6.25
C ILE A 239 9.77 10.52 5.38
N ASP A 240 9.90 10.28 4.08
CA ASP A 240 8.81 10.39 3.10
C ASP A 240 8.01 9.10 2.93
N LEU A 241 8.61 7.96 3.27
CA LEU A 241 8.02 6.63 3.13
C LEU A 241 8.51 5.72 4.25
N LEU A 242 7.58 5.13 4.98
CA LEU A 242 7.89 4.04 5.90
C LEU A 242 7.73 2.70 5.17
N THR A 243 8.70 1.81 5.29
CA THR A 243 8.65 0.46 4.72
C THR A 243 8.70 -0.60 5.81
N MET A 244 7.88 -1.63 5.66
CA MET A 244 7.75 -2.71 6.63
C MET A 244 7.62 -4.06 5.93
N ILE A 245 8.09 -5.12 6.61
CA ILE A 245 7.88 -6.51 6.21
C ILE A 245 6.93 -7.14 7.22
N PRO A 246 5.71 -7.54 6.82
CA PRO A 246 4.85 -8.30 7.72
C PRO A 246 5.39 -9.71 7.92
N ARG A 247 5.41 -10.20 9.16
CA ARG A 247 5.87 -11.55 9.46
C ARG A 247 4.78 -12.59 9.31
N LYS A 248 5.15 -13.78 8.82
CA LYS A 248 4.26 -14.95 8.83
C LYS A 248 3.87 -15.35 10.26
N HIS A 249 2.61 -15.53 10.50
CA HIS A 249 1.94 -16.28 11.58
C HIS A 249 1.60 -15.63 12.93
N ASN A 250 2.20 -14.54 13.41
CA ASN A 250 1.76 -13.99 14.72
C ASN A 250 1.84 -12.46 14.82
N ILE A 251 2.41 -11.81 13.83
CA ILE A 251 2.67 -10.37 13.89
C ILE A 251 1.66 -9.59 13.06
N PHE A 252 1.08 -10.20 12.01
CA PHE A 252 -0.02 -9.59 11.29
C PHE A 252 -1.18 -9.26 12.25
N ASP A 253 -1.57 -10.21 13.10
CA ASP A 253 -2.61 -9.97 14.10
C ASP A 253 -2.14 -9.02 15.22
N LYS A 254 -0.84 -8.97 15.51
CA LYS A 254 -0.24 -7.98 16.41
C LYS A 254 0.01 -6.63 15.74
N LEU A 255 0.34 -6.61 14.44
CA LEU A 255 0.56 -5.39 13.67
C LEU A 255 -0.74 -4.75 13.21
N PHE A 256 -1.79 -5.55 12.96
CA PHE A 256 -3.08 -5.11 12.42
C PHE A 256 -4.28 -5.53 13.29
N GLY A 257 -4.07 -6.24 14.39
CA GLY A 257 -5.12 -6.57 15.37
C GLY A 257 -5.72 -5.32 16.02
N GLU A 258 -6.82 -5.45 16.75
CA GLU A 258 -7.56 -4.31 17.34
C GLU A 258 -6.72 -3.40 18.26
N SER A 259 -5.57 -3.89 18.76
CA SER A 259 -4.65 -3.15 19.62
C SER A 259 -3.28 -2.87 18.96
N SER A 260 -3.12 -3.08 17.65
CA SER A 260 -1.79 -3.03 17.04
C SER A 260 -1.33 -1.62 16.68
N TRP A 261 -0.04 -1.39 16.89
CA TRP A 261 0.64 -0.13 16.62
C TRP A 261 0.70 0.21 15.13
N THR A 262 0.90 -0.77 14.24
CA THR A 262 0.92 -0.53 12.78
C THR A 262 -0.42 0.02 12.31
N ARG A 263 -1.52 -0.46 12.89
CA ARG A 263 -2.85 0.05 12.59
C ARG A 263 -2.95 1.52 13.00
N ARG A 264 -2.44 1.90 14.17
CA ARG A 264 -2.43 3.29 14.64
C ARG A 264 -1.50 4.17 13.81
N MET A 265 -0.29 3.70 13.49
CA MET A 265 0.67 4.45 12.68
C MET A 265 0.15 4.79 11.29
N VAL A 266 -0.47 3.83 10.61
CA VAL A 266 -1.10 4.05 9.30
C VAL A 266 -2.16 5.17 9.38
N PHE A 267 -2.73 5.44 10.57
CA PHE A 267 -3.83 6.36 10.74
C PHE A 267 -3.46 7.77 11.20
N HIS A 268 -2.47 7.88 12.07
CA HIS A 268 -2.06 9.18 12.62
C HIS A 268 -0.93 9.81 11.82
N SER A 269 -0.18 9.00 11.07
CA SER A 269 0.90 9.48 10.22
C SER A 269 0.37 10.06 8.89
N LYS A 270 0.97 11.15 8.45
CA LYS A 270 0.85 11.64 7.06
C LYS A 270 1.79 10.92 6.11
N THR A 271 2.62 10.03 6.64
CA THR A 271 3.67 9.33 5.89
C THR A 271 3.11 8.08 5.25
N PRO A 272 3.22 7.91 3.94
CA PRO A 272 2.87 6.68 3.24
C PRO A 272 3.59 5.47 3.81
N LEU A 273 2.94 4.30 3.71
CA LEU A 273 3.46 3.02 4.19
C LEU A 273 3.57 2.02 3.05
N LEU A 274 4.78 1.53 2.77
CA LEU A 274 5.02 0.44 1.83
C LEU A 274 5.13 -0.87 2.61
N ILE A 275 4.24 -1.80 2.31
CA ILE A 275 4.27 -3.16 2.84
C ILE A 275 4.91 -4.05 1.78
N LEU A 276 6.03 -4.69 2.11
CA LEU A 276 6.66 -5.67 1.22
C LEU A 276 5.96 -7.03 1.36
N PRO A 277 5.88 -7.84 0.30
CA PRO A 277 5.30 -9.17 0.37
C PRO A 277 6.20 -10.11 1.19
N THR A 278 5.64 -11.17 1.79
CA THR A 278 6.36 -12.17 2.60
C THR A 278 6.43 -13.52 1.90
#